data_eeed64b1d5ef6a64d368a6bb69623751
#
_entry.id   eeed64b1d5ef6a64d368a6bb69623751
#
_cell.length_a   1.000
_cell.length_b   1.000
_cell.length_c   1.000
_cell.angle_alpha   90.00
_cell.angle_beta   90.00
_cell.angle_gamma   90.00
#
_symmetry.space_group_name_H-M   'P 1'
#
loop_
_entity.id
_entity.type
_entity.pdbx_description
1 polymer ?
#
loop_
_entity_poly.entity_id
_entity_poly.type
_entity_poly.pdbx_seq_one_letter_code
_entity_poly.pdbx_strand_id
1 'polypeptide(L)'
;PKVKNMTASFPELDTLLKEELNDLWTGYTTKVRQMIARAKVYPPKAREKGQQGKIYLSFKIGKDGRVLKLFVEHSSGYEILDEAARIAITDAGPFPPIPEKLNKQYALLELPISFVLR
;
A
#
# COMPACT_ATOMS: atom_id res chain seq x y z
N PRO A 1 -10.54 -14.88 -33.85
CA PRO A 1 -9.20 -15.44 -33.94
C PRO A 1 -8.16 -14.49 -34.52
N LYS A 2 -8.58 -13.68 -35.49
CA LYS A 2 -7.66 -12.72 -36.11
C LYS A 2 -7.17 -11.65 -35.15
N VAL A 3 -8.03 -11.26 -34.23
CA VAL A 3 -7.67 -10.26 -33.21
C VAL A 3 -6.56 -10.78 -32.30
N LYS A 4 -6.63 -12.04 -31.89
CA LYS A 4 -5.56 -12.66 -31.10
C LYS A 4 -4.25 -12.72 -31.88
N ASN A 5 -4.34 -13.06 -33.16
CA ASN A 5 -3.15 -13.12 -34.01
C ASN A 5 -2.51 -11.75 -34.20
N MET A 6 -3.34 -10.71 -34.32
CA MET A 6 -2.86 -9.34 -34.42
C MET A 6 -2.11 -8.91 -33.16
N THR A 7 -2.66 -9.24 -31.99
CA THR A 7 -1.99 -8.93 -30.72
C THR A 7 -0.61 -9.61 -30.63
N ALA A 8 -0.55 -10.87 -31.06
CA ALA A 8 0.70 -11.61 -31.05
C ALA A 8 1.72 -11.04 -32.05
N SER A 9 1.24 -10.31 -33.09
CA SER A 9 2.09 -9.72 -34.10
C SER A 9 2.69 -8.38 -33.70
N PHE A 10 2.28 -7.82 -32.55
CA PHE A 10 2.75 -6.52 -32.08
C PHE A 10 3.32 -6.59 -30.67
N PRO A 11 4.46 -7.30 -30.49
CA PRO A 11 5.04 -7.45 -29.15
C PRO A 11 5.46 -6.12 -28.51
N GLU A 12 5.82 -5.15 -29.32
CA GLU A 12 6.21 -3.81 -28.81
C GLU A 12 5.03 -3.10 -28.18
N LEU A 13 3.85 -3.20 -28.80
CA LEU A 13 2.64 -2.61 -28.26
C LEU A 13 2.26 -3.29 -26.92
N ASP A 14 2.42 -4.60 -26.86
CA ASP A 14 2.17 -5.38 -25.66
C ASP A 14 3.09 -4.93 -24.52
N THR A 15 4.37 -4.68 -24.82
CA THR A 15 5.33 -4.19 -23.84
C THR A 15 4.94 -2.81 -23.33
N LEU A 16 4.52 -1.92 -24.23
CA LEU A 16 4.09 -0.56 -23.86
C LEU A 16 2.86 -0.59 -22.94
N LEU A 17 1.92 -1.49 -23.21
CA LEU A 17 0.74 -1.66 -22.35
C LEU A 17 1.14 -2.15 -20.96
N LYS A 18 2.07 -3.09 -20.88
CA LYS A 18 2.56 -3.60 -19.59
C LYS A 18 3.27 -2.50 -18.81
N GLU A 19 4.07 -1.69 -19.48
CA GLU A 19 4.76 -0.56 -18.84
C GLU A 19 3.75 0.45 -18.31
N GLU A 20 2.73 0.78 -19.08
CA GLU A 20 1.66 1.68 -18.63
C GLU A 20 0.97 1.16 -17.39
N LEU A 21 0.62 -0.13 -17.37
CA LEU A 21 -0.04 -0.75 -16.22
C LEU A 21 0.87 -0.76 -15.01
N ASN A 22 2.17 -1.05 -15.20
CA ASN A 22 3.15 -1.01 -14.11
C ASN A 22 3.28 0.40 -13.55
N ASP A 23 3.30 1.41 -14.40
CA ASP A 23 3.39 2.81 -13.97
C ASP A 23 2.16 3.23 -13.17
N LEU A 24 0.99 2.80 -13.60
CA LEU A 24 -0.26 3.07 -12.86
C LEU A 24 -0.23 2.41 -11.49
N TRP A 25 0.21 1.17 -11.43
CA TRP A 25 0.31 0.43 -10.16
C TRP A 25 1.32 1.08 -9.23
N THR A 26 2.51 1.40 -9.75
CA THR A 26 3.56 2.05 -8.97
C THR A 26 3.09 3.40 -8.45
N GLY A 27 2.45 4.19 -9.30
CA GLY A 27 1.91 5.49 -8.91
C GLY A 27 0.85 5.37 -7.82
N TYR A 28 -0.04 4.40 -7.96
CA TYR A 28 -1.09 4.16 -6.98
C TYR A 28 -0.50 3.75 -5.62
N THR A 29 0.39 2.75 -5.62
CA THR A 29 0.98 2.27 -4.37
C THR A 29 1.86 3.32 -3.70
N THR A 30 2.55 4.13 -4.49
CA THR A 30 3.36 5.25 -3.96
C THR A 30 2.45 6.26 -3.26
N LYS A 31 1.33 6.60 -3.89
CA LYS A 31 0.36 7.53 -3.28
C LYS A 31 -0.18 7.01 -1.96
N VAL A 32 -0.54 5.72 -1.93
CA VAL A 32 -1.03 5.08 -0.71
C VAL A 32 0.02 5.15 0.40
N ARG A 33 1.27 4.82 0.09
CA ARG A 33 2.37 4.88 1.07
C ARG A 33 2.58 6.29 1.59
N GLN A 34 2.53 7.29 0.72
CA GLN A 34 2.68 8.69 1.12
C GLN A 34 1.57 9.12 2.07
N MET A 35 0.35 8.72 1.80
CA MET A 35 -0.79 9.05 2.66
C MET A 35 -0.62 8.43 4.03
N ILE A 36 -0.18 7.18 4.09
CA ILE A 36 0.05 6.49 5.36
C ILE A 36 1.18 7.16 6.13
N ALA A 37 2.28 7.52 5.44
CA ALA A 37 3.40 8.19 6.07
C ALA A 37 3.00 9.52 6.71
N ARG A 38 2.10 10.26 6.06
CA ARG A 38 1.58 11.52 6.60
C ARG A 38 0.67 11.33 7.80
N ALA A 39 -0.05 10.21 7.84
CA ALA A 39 -0.97 9.90 8.93
C ALA A 39 -0.28 9.30 10.15
N LYS A 40 0.97 8.87 10.00
CA LYS A 40 1.71 8.22 11.08
C LYS A 40 2.00 9.19 12.22
N VAL A 41 1.65 8.78 13.45
CA VAL A 41 1.94 9.54 14.67
C VAL A 41 2.73 8.66 15.62
N TYR A 42 3.88 9.15 16.07
CA TYR A 42 4.69 8.46 17.06
C TYR A 42 4.01 8.61 18.41
N PRO A 43 3.59 7.52 19.08
CA PRO A 43 2.92 7.66 20.38
C PRO A 43 3.83 8.30 21.41
N PRO A 44 3.35 9.34 22.13
CA PRO A 44 4.19 10.02 23.11
C PRO A 44 4.78 9.10 24.19
N LYS A 45 4.00 8.13 24.67
CA LYS A 45 4.47 7.17 25.67
C LYS A 45 5.62 6.32 25.15
N ALA A 46 5.54 5.89 23.89
CA ALA A 46 6.61 5.12 23.28
C ALA A 46 7.85 5.97 23.10
N ARG A 47 7.67 7.23 22.69
CA ARG A 47 8.79 8.17 22.54
C ARG A 47 9.50 8.40 23.87
N GLU A 48 8.74 8.61 24.94
CA GLU A 48 9.31 8.82 26.29
C GLU A 48 10.13 7.63 26.75
N LYS A 49 9.69 6.43 26.42
CA LYS A 49 10.38 5.21 26.80
C LYS A 49 11.48 4.79 25.85
N GLY A 50 11.70 5.58 24.78
CA GLY A 50 12.72 5.26 23.78
C GLY A 50 12.39 4.03 22.95
N GLN A 51 11.11 3.67 22.84
CA GLN A 51 10.70 2.50 22.07
C GLN A 51 10.74 2.79 20.58
N GLN A 52 11.43 1.94 19.86
CA GLN A 52 11.58 2.03 18.40
C GLN A 52 11.34 0.66 17.80
N GLY A 53 10.95 0.63 16.55
CA GLY A 53 10.76 -0.63 15.87
C GLY A 53 10.11 -0.45 14.51
N LYS A 54 9.98 -1.56 13.84
CA LYS A 54 9.39 -1.63 12.50
C LYS A 54 8.29 -2.68 12.52
N ILE A 55 7.13 -2.31 11.97
CA ILE A 55 5.99 -3.21 11.86
C ILE A 55 5.79 -3.50 10.38
N TYR A 56 5.63 -4.77 10.03
CA TYR A 56 5.25 -5.17 8.69
C TYR A 56 3.77 -5.46 8.69
N LEU A 57 3.03 -4.78 7.82
CA LEU A 57 1.59 -4.96 7.72
C LEU A 57 1.22 -5.32 6.29
N SER A 58 0.18 -6.13 6.17
CA SER A 58 -0.47 -6.39 4.90
C SER A 58 -1.91 -5.92 5.00
N PHE A 59 -2.41 -5.34 3.92
CA PHE A 59 -3.78 -4.85 3.92
C PHE A 59 -4.38 -4.92 2.53
N LYS A 60 -5.70 -4.98 2.53
CA LYS A 60 -6.49 -5.09 1.31
C LYS A 60 -7.30 -3.83 1.15
N ILE A 61 -7.14 -3.18 0.00
CA ILE A 61 -7.89 -1.98 -0.36
C ILE A 61 -8.93 -2.39 -1.39
N GLY A 62 -10.18 -2.00 -1.18
CA GLY A 62 -11.23 -2.23 -2.15
C GLY A 62 -11.13 -1.30 -3.34
N LYS A 63 -11.89 -1.58 -4.37
CA LYS A 63 -11.91 -0.79 -5.61
C LYS A 63 -12.17 0.69 -5.35
N ASP A 64 -12.99 1.00 -4.35
CA ASP A 64 -13.36 2.37 -3.98
C ASP A 64 -12.36 3.05 -3.05
N GLY A 65 -11.29 2.36 -2.67
CA GLY A 65 -10.24 2.92 -1.81
C GLY A 65 -10.40 2.60 -0.33
N ARG A 66 -11.42 1.88 0.07
CA ARG A 66 -11.62 1.51 1.48
C ARG A 66 -10.73 0.36 1.89
N VAL A 67 -10.22 0.42 3.12
CA VAL A 67 -9.45 -0.69 3.69
C VAL A 67 -10.43 -1.77 4.12
N LEU A 68 -10.30 -2.94 3.51
CA LEU A 68 -11.19 -4.08 3.76
C LEU A 68 -10.65 -5.02 4.82
N LYS A 69 -9.33 -5.20 4.86
CA LYS A 69 -8.64 -6.07 5.82
C LYS A 69 -7.28 -5.50 6.13
N LEU A 70 -6.80 -5.79 7.33
CA LEU A 70 -5.52 -5.29 7.80
C LEU A 70 -4.91 -6.30 8.78
N PHE A 71 -3.68 -6.73 8.51
CA PHE A 71 -2.95 -7.70 9.34
C PHE A 71 -1.57 -7.20 9.69
N VAL A 72 -1.15 -7.45 10.93
CA VAL A 72 0.24 -7.28 11.32
C VAL A 72 0.97 -8.58 11.04
N GLU A 73 1.88 -8.55 10.07
CA GLU A 73 2.68 -9.73 9.69
C GLU A 73 3.86 -9.91 10.63
N HIS A 74 4.53 -8.81 10.98
CA HIS A 74 5.64 -8.82 11.94
C HIS A 74 5.49 -7.63 12.87
N SER A 75 5.46 -7.94 14.17
CA SER A 75 5.36 -6.94 15.22
C SER A 75 6.69 -6.22 15.42
N SER A 76 6.62 -4.98 15.88
CA SER A 76 7.80 -4.23 16.35
C SER A 76 8.35 -4.76 17.67
N GLY A 77 7.60 -5.59 18.35
CA GLY A 77 7.89 -5.98 19.72
C GLY A 77 7.20 -5.10 20.77
N TYR A 78 6.56 -4.03 20.32
CA TYR A 78 5.83 -3.10 21.18
C TYR A 78 4.40 -2.92 20.67
N GLU A 79 3.45 -3.35 21.49
CA GLU A 79 2.04 -3.28 21.11
C GLU A 79 1.60 -1.85 20.79
N ILE A 80 2.12 -0.87 21.53
CA ILE A 80 1.77 0.54 21.33
C ILE A 80 2.20 1.03 19.94
N LEU A 81 3.35 0.56 19.43
CA LEU A 81 3.81 0.90 18.08
C LEU A 81 3.01 0.16 17.02
N ASP A 82 2.71 -1.11 17.28
CA ASP A 82 1.90 -1.91 16.37
C ASP A 82 0.52 -1.27 16.18
N GLU A 83 -0.10 -0.83 17.26
CA GLU A 83 -1.39 -0.16 17.21
C GLU A 83 -1.31 1.18 16.47
N ALA A 84 -0.24 1.94 16.73
CA ALA A 84 -0.02 3.20 16.03
C ALA A 84 0.10 3.00 14.51
N ALA A 85 0.70 1.89 14.09
CA ALA A 85 0.81 1.54 12.67
C ALA A 85 -0.57 1.21 12.08
N ARG A 86 -1.39 0.47 12.78
CA ARG A 86 -2.76 0.18 12.35
C ARG A 86 -3.57 1.47 12.19
N ILE A 87 -3.47 2.32 13.17
CA ILE A 87 -4.17 3.61 13.17
C ILE A 87 -3.72 4.46 11.98
N ALA A 88 -2.42 4.47 11.67
CA ALA A 88 -1.89 5.23 10.55
C ALA A 88 -2.54 4.79 9.22
N ILE A 89 -2.71 3.49 9.01
CA ILE A 89 -3.34 2.98 7.80
C ILE A 89 -4.83 3.33 7.78
N THR A 90 -5.52 3.15 8.91
CA THR A 90 -6.94 3.43 9.01
C THR A 90 -7.22 4.92 8.82
N ASP A 91 -6.44 5.77 9.46
CA ASP A 91 -6.62 7.23 9.38
C ASP A 91 -6.24 7.80 8.01
N ALA A 92 -5.32 7.15 7.32
CA ALA A 92 -4.94 7.58 5.96
C ALA A 92 -6.06 7.38 4.95
N GLY A 93 -6.92 6.38 5.19
CA GLY A 93 -8.03 6.10 4.29
C GLY A 93 -9.21 7.06 4.44
N PRO A 94 -10.14 7.04 3.50
CA PRO A 94 -10.10 6.19 2.31
C PRO A 94 -9.02 6.64 1.33
N PHE A 95 -8.45 5.67 0.65
CA PHE A 95 -7.44 5.94 -0.37
C PHE A 95 -8.12 6.28 -1.69
N PRO A 96 -7.39 6.80 -2.67
CA PRO A 96 -7.97 7.00 -3.99
C PRO A 96 -8.49 5.68 -4.56
N PRO A 97 -9.52 5.72 -5.41
CA PRO A 97 -10.00 4.51 -6.07
C PRO A 97 -8.88 3.88 -6.90
N ILE A 98 -8.91 2.56 -7.01
CA ILE A 98 -7.94 1.84 -7.83
C ILE A 98 -8.18 2.24 -9.30
N PRO A 99 -7.12 2.60 -10.05
CA PRO A 99 -7.31 2.95 -11.47
C PRO A 99 -8.02 1.86 -12.24
N GLU A 100 -9.06 2.24 -12.99
CA GLU A 100 -9.89 1.29 -13.73
C GLU A 100 -9.10 0.46 -14.73
N LYS A 101 -8.09 1.04 -15.34
CA LYS A 101 -7.24 0.33 -16.30
C LYS A 101 -6.54 -0.88 -15.71
N LEU A 102 -6.32 -0.90 -14.39
CA LEU A 102 -5.71 -2.04 -13.72
C LEU A 102 -6.67 -3.22 -13.62
N ASN A 103 -7.95 -2.99 -13.79
CA ASN A 103 -9.00 -4.02 -13.79
C ASN A 103 -8.92 -4.90 -12.53
N LYS A 104 -8.81 -4.27 -11.37
CA LYS A 104 -8.73 -4.95 -10.08
C LYS A 104 -9.91 -4.58 -9.21
N GLN A 105 -10.49 -5.58 -8.54
CA GLN A 105 -11.55 -5.35 -7.57
C GLN A 105 -10.99 -4.95 -6.21
N TYR A 106 -9.73 -5.29 -5.96
CA TYR A 106 -9.03 -4.96 -4.74
C TYR A 106 -7.53 -4.92 -5.00
N ALA A 107 -6.81 -4.31 -4.09
CA ALA A 107 -5.35 -4.27 -4.12
C ALA A 107 -4.82 -4.82 -2.80
N LEU A 108 -3.84 -5.72 -2.89
CA LEU A 108 -3.14 -6.24 -1.72
C LEU A 108 -1.80 -5.54 -1.64
N LEU A 109 -1.52 -4.94 -0.49
CA LEU A 109 -0.27 -4.25 -0.25
C LEU A 109 0.37 -4.74 1.03
N GLU A 110 1.70 -4.79 0.99
CA GLU A 110 2.51 -5.02 2.17
C GLU A 110 3.46 -3.85 2.30
N LEU A 111 3.63 -3.35 3.51
CA LEU A 111 4.62 -2.32 3.72
C LEU A 111 5.11 -2.31 5.16
N PRO A 112 6.35 -1.87 5.36
CA PRO A 112 6.88 -1.62 6.69
C PRO A 112 6.53 -0.21 7.13
N ILE A 113 6.18 -0.07 8.41
CA ILE A 113 6.06 1.24 9.05
C ILE A 113 7.10 1.28 10.15
N SER A 114 7.99 2.27 10.08
CA SER A 114 9.09 2.40 11.02
C SER A 114 8.84 3.53 12.00
N PHE A 115 9.15 3.28 13.27
CA PHE A 115 9.18 4.28 14.31
C PHE A 115 10.60 4.39 14.81
N VAL A 116 11.26 5.50 14.46
CA VAL A 116 12.68 5.72 14.78
C VAL A 116 12.80 7.07 15.46
N LEU A 117 13.56 7.10 16.56
CA LEU A 117 13.86 8.33 17.28
C LEU A 117 15.13 8.94 16.74
N ARG A 118 15.16 10.28 16.73
CA ARG A 118 16.31 11.04 16.25
C ARG A 118 16.74 12.07 17.27
#